data_560c93c50c509a50691184f404571b03
#
_entry.id   560c93c50c509a50691184f404571b03
#
_cell.length_a   1.000
_cell.length_b   1.000
_cell.length_c   1.000
_cell.angle_alpha   90.00
_cell.angle_beta   90.00
_cell.angle_gamma   90.00
#
_symmetry.space_group_name_H-M   'P 1'
#
loop_
_entity.id
_entity.type
_entity.pdbx_description
1 polymer ?
#
loop_
_entity_poly.entity_id
_entity_poly.type
_entity_poly.pdbx_seq_one_letter_code
_entity_poly.pdbx_strand_id
1 'polypeptide(L)'
;RDIVLAMAASTTSGINNSRFINADYAPTADFDLLLKAALYAKEKGINIKAGNVLSSDEFYEDDPDFYKLWAKFGVLCVEMEAAGLYTIAAKFNVKALAILTISDSLVTGQKSNSIERETTFQDMIDIALNIA
;
A
#
# COMPACT_ATOMS: atom_id res chain seq x y z
N ARG A 1 -12.66 -9.18 -2.12
CA ARG A 1 -11.46 -8.50 -2.58
C ARG A 1 -10.58 -8.15 -1.41
N ASP A 2 -9.28 -8.14 -1.68
CA ASP A 2 -8.31 -7.97 -0.60
C ASP A 2 -8.14 -6.49 -0.24
N ILE A 3 -8.07 -6.23 1.05
CA ILE A 3 -7.59 -4.97 1.60
C ILE A 3 -6.14 -5.18 2.02
N VAL A 4 -5.27 -4.24 1.64
CA VAL A 4 -3.85 -4.27 1.99
C VAL A 4 -3.53 -3.13 2.96
N LEU A 5 -2.93 -3.48 4.08
CA LEU A 5 -2.27 -2.54 4.98
C LEU A 5 -0.80 -2.47 4.59
N ALA A 6 -0.35 -1.33 4.08
CA ALA A 6 1.02 -1.15 3.62
C ALA A 6 1.96 -0.96 4.81
N MET A 7 2.65 -2.04 5.23
CA MET A 7 3.65 -1.97 6.32
C MET A 7 4.87 -1.14 5.91
N ALA A 8 5.30 -1.29 4.66
CA ALA A 8 6.41 -0.57 4.06
C ALA A 8 6.10 -0.35 2.58
N ALA A 9 6.75 0.63 1.99
CA ALA A 9 6.59 0.94 0.58
C ALA A 9 7.95 1.04 -0.12
N SER A 10 8.25 0.08 -0.99
CA SER A 10 9.33 0.22 -1.97
C SER A 10 8.94 1.27 -3.00
N THR A 11 9.90 1.85 -3.71
CA THR A 11 9.58 2.82 -4.76
C THR A 11 10.52 2.71 -5.96
N THR A 12 9.98 2.96 -7.15
CA THR A 12 10.76 3.19 -8.37
C THR A 12 11.23 4.63 -8.50
N SER A 13 10.71 5.54 -7.64
CA SER A 13 11.07 6.96 -7.65
C SER A 13 12.47 7.19 -7.08
N GLY A 14 13.18 8.16 -7.65
CA GLY A 14 14.43 8.67 -7.10
C GLY A 14 14.28 9.63 -5.92
N ILE A 15 13.07 9.86 -5.41
CA ILE A 15 12.78 10.87 -4.37
C ILE A 15 13.61 10.68 -3.09
N ASN A 16 13.77 9.44 -2.63
CA ASN A 16 14.56 9.14 -1.44
C ASN A 16 16.05 9.03 -1.74
N ASN A 17 16.42 8.60 -2.92
CA ASN A 17 17.81 8.45 -3.33
C ASN A 17 18.59 9.77 -3.25
N SER A 18 18.04 10.84 -3.81
CA SER A 18 18.65 12.17 -3.74
C SER A 18 18.62 12.76 -2.33
N ARG A 19 17.54 12.51 -1.56
CA ARG A 19 17.38 13.00 -0.19
C ARG A 19 18.39 12.38 0.77
N PHE A 20 18.69 11.11 0.63
CA PHE A 20 19.58 10.34 1.50
C PHE A 20 20.97 10.08 0.88
N ILE A 21 21.39 10.90 -0.08
CA ILE A 21 22.73 10.89 -0.68
C ILE A 21 23.08 9.49 -1.23
N ASN A 22 22.21 8.98 -2.09
CA ASN A 22 22.31 7.65 -2.73
C ASN A 22 22.29 6.45 -1.74
N ALA A 23 21.83 6.67 -0.52
CA ALA A 23 21.56 5.58 0.42
C ALA A 23 20.11 5.11 0.27
N ASP A 24 19.87 3.86 0.66
CA ASP A 24 18.53 3.31 0.74
C ASP A 24 17.81 3.82 1.97
N TYR A 25 16.57 4.23 1.79
CA TYR A 25 15.64 4.57 2.85
C TYR A 25 14.46 3.59 2.82
N ALA A 26 14.01 3.17 4.00
CA ALA A 26 12.87 2.26 4.14
C ALA A 26 11.61 3.03 4.59
N PRO A 27 10.75 3.49 3.66
CA PRO A 27 9.48 4.11 4.01
C PRO A 27 8.56 3.11 4.71
N THR A 28 8.21 3.38 5.97
CA THR A 28 7.40 2.47 6.79
C THR A 28 6.20 3.18 7.40
N ALA A 29 5.13 2.42 7.59
CA ALA A 29 3.95 2.87 8.30
C ALA A 29 4.24 3.13 9.78
N ASP A 30 3.39 3.94 10.41
CA ASP A 30 3.33 4.01 11.86
C ASP A 30 2.81 2.69 12.43
N PHE A 31 3.54 2.14 13.41
CA PHE A 31 3.22 0.84 13.97
C PHE A 31 1.90 0.84 14.76
N ASP A 32 1.60 1.92 15.49
CA ASP A 32 0.34 1.99 16.27
C ASP A 32 -0.89 2.01 15.35
N LEU A 33 -0.85 2.77 14.26
CA LEU A 33 -1.92 2.79 13.27
C LEU A 33 -2.07 1.43 12.58
N LEU A 34 -0.96 0.81 12.19
CA LEU A 34 -0.97 -0.51 11.56
C LEU A 34 -1.57 -1.58 12.49
N LEU A 35 -1.14 -1.59 13.75
CA LEU A 35 -1.66 -2.55 14.75
C LEU A 35 -3.16 -2.34 14.99
N LYS A 36 -3.60 -1.11 15.19
CA LYS A 36 -5.03 -0.79 15.36
C LYS A 36 -5.86 -1.25 14.16
N ALA A 37 -5.39 -0.99 12.95
CA ALA A 37 -6.08 -1.42 11.72
C ALA A 37 -6.20 -2.94 11.64
N ALA A 38 -5.11 -3.65 11.92
CA ALA A 38 -5.11 -5.11 11.90
C ALA A 38 -6.05 -5.72 12.95
N LEU A 39 -6.05 -5.19 14.17
CA LEU A 39 -6.91 -5.66 15.26
C LEU A 39 -8.39 -5.36 14.96
N TYR A 40 -8.72 -4.17 14.47
CA TYR A 40 -10.07 -3.81 14.08
C TYR A 40 -10.60 -4.73 12.96
N ALA A 41 -9.80 -4.93 11.92
CA ALA A 41 -10.17 -5.82 10.81
C ALA A 41 -10.44 -7.25 11.31
N LYS A 42 -9.59 -7.76 12.20
CA LYS A 42 -9.76 -9.08 12.80
C LYS A 42 -11.06 -9.18 13.60
N GLU A 43 -11.36 -8.18 14.43
CA GLU A 43 -12.58 -8.13 15.24
C GLU A 43 -13.84 -8.12 14.36
N LYS A 44 -13.80 -7.39 13.24
CA LYS A 44 -14.91 -7.28 12.29
C LYS A 44 -14.99 -8.41 11.28
N GLY A 45 -14.04 -9.34 11.27
CA GLY A 45 -13.97 -10.41 10.28
C GLY A 45 -13.65 -9.92 8.87
N ILE A 46 -13.03 -8.74 8.75
CA ILE A 46 -12.59 -8.18 7.46
C ILE A 46 -11.27 -8.85 7.08
N ASN A 47 -11.23 -9.40 5.86
CA ASN A 47 -10.03 -10.04 5.36
C ASN A 47 -9.01 -8.99 4.89
N ILE A 48 -7.85 -8.98 5.53
CA ILE A 48 -6.74 -8.07 5.19
C ILE A 48 -5.44 -8.84 4.93
N LYS A 49 -4.56 -8.22 4.17
CA LYS A 49 -3.16 -8.58 4.06
C LYS A 49 -2.31 -7.41 4.54
N ALA A 50 -1.23 -7.66 5.23
CA ALA A 50 -0.26 -6.63 5.62
C ALA A 50 1.12 -7.00 5.08
N GLY A 51 1.80 -6.06 4.47
CA GLY A 51 3.11 -6.31 3.86
C GLY A 51 3.65 -5.13 3.07
N ASN A 52 4.70 -5.40 2.31
CA ASN A 52 5.33 -4.41 1.46
C ASN A 52 4.50 -4.14 0.20
N VAL A 53 4.44 -2.88 -0.21
CA VAL A 53 3.82 -2.44 -1.47
C VAL A 53 4.86 -1.73 -2.34
N LEU A 54 4.55 -1.50 -3.60
CA LEU A 54 5.39 -0.74 -4.52
C LEU A 54 4.70 0.57 -4.90
N SER A 55 5.35 1.69 -4.61
CA SER A 55 4.97 2.99 -5.16
C SER A 55 5.72 3.20 -6.47
N SER A 56 4.99 3.14 -7.59
CA SER A 56 5.55 3.31 -8.94
C SER A 56 5.31 4.74 -9.43
N ASP A 57 6.30 5.29 -10.14
CA ASP A 57 6.15 6.57 -10.86
C ASP A 57 5.37 6.41 -12.16
N GLU A 58 5.28 5.20 -12.67
CA GLU A 58 4.63 4.89 -13.95
C GLU A 58 3.34 4.10 -13.74
N PHE A 59 2.24 4.59 -14.31
CA PHE A 59 0.96 3.89 -14.32
C PHE A 59 0.86 2.90 -15.49
N TYR A 60 1.40 3.27 -16.65
CA TYR A 60 1.45 2.43 -17.84
C TYR A 60 2.86 1.89 -18.03
N GLU A 61 3.08 0.68 -17.55
CA GLU A 61 4.35 -0.01 -17.71
C GLU A 61 4.49 -0.63 -19.11
N ASP A 62 5.64 -0.40 -19.74
CA ASP A 62 5.95 -0.99 -21.06
C ASP A 62 6.17 -2.50 -20.97
N ASP A 63 6.75 -2.97 -19.86
CA ASP A 63 6.91 -4.39 -19.59
C ASP A 63 5.70 -4.95 -18.83
N PRO A 64 4.86 -5.78 -19.47
CA PRO A 64 3.69 -6.35 -18.82
C PRO A 64 4.04 -7.31 -17.67
N ASP A 65 5.28 -7.74 -17.58
CA ASP A 65 5.78 -8.70 -16.59
C ASP A 65 6.57 -8.04 -15.44
N PHE A 66 6.68 -6.71 -15.41
CA PHE A 66 7.46 -5.98 -14.41
C PHE A 66 7.12 -6.38 -12.97
N TYR A 67 5.84 -6.66 -12.70
CA TYR A 67 5.36 -7.02 -11.37
C TYR A 67 5.92 -8.37 -10.87
N LYS A 68 6.33 -9.26 -11.78
CA LYS A 68 6.81 -10.61 -11.41
C LYS A 68 8.08 -10.56 -10.56
N LEU A 69 8.96 -9.61 -10.83
CA LEU A 69 10.16 -9.41 -10.01
C LEU A 69 9.78 -9.02 -8.59
N TRP A 70 8.92 -8.02 -8.44
CA TRP A 70 8.47 -7.54 -7.14
C TRP A 70 7.69 -8.59 -6.35
N ALA A 71 6.84 -9.35 -7.03
CA ALA A 71 6.09 -10.44 -6.44
C ALA A 71 6.99 -11.55 -5.85
N LYS A 72 8.13 -11.84 -6.47
CA LYS A 72 9.12 -12.78 -5.93
C LYS A 72 9.64 -12.38 -4.55
N PHE A 73 9.68 -11.09 -4.26
CA PHE A 73 10.12 -10.54 -2.97
C PHE A 73 8.96 -10.20 -2.03
N GLY A 74 7.76 -10.72 -2.33
CA GLY A 74 6.60 -10.60 -1.46
C GLY A 74 5.89 -9.25 -1.49
N VAL A 75 6.13 -8.42 -2.51
CA VAL A 75 5.38 -7.18 -2.71
C VAL A 75 3.94 -7.51 -3.09
N LEU A 76 2.98 -6.97 -2.34
CA LEU A 76 1.58 -7.37 -2.43
C LEU A 76 0.81 -6.66 -3.55
N CYS A 77 1.11 -5.41 -3.81
CA CYS A 77 0.44 -4.60 -4.83
C CYS A 77 1.28 -3.40 -5.25
N VAL A 78 0.81 -2.71 -6.28
CA VAL A 78 1.39 -1.47 -6.82
C VAL A 78 0.40 -0.34 -6.60
N GLU A 79 0.90 0.80 -6.16
CA GLU A 79 0.22 2.08 -6.02
C GLU A 79 1.22 3.20 -6.33
N MET A 80 0.95 4.46 -6.05
CA MET A 80 1.79 5.55 -6.53
C MET A 80 2.21 6.57 -5.45
N GLU A 81 1.77 6.44 -4.20
CA GLU A 81 1.88 7.50 -3.18
C GLU A 81 2.51 7.10 -1.85
N ALA A 82 2.38 5.86 -1.42
CA ALA A 82 2.67 5.44 -0.05
C ALA A 82 4.14 5.68 0.37
N ALA A 83 5.10 5.47 -0.51
CA ALA A 83 6.51 5.72 -0.21
C ALA A 83 6.77 7.21 0.08
N GLY A 84 6.20 8.11 -0.71
CA GLY A 84 6.28 9.54 -0.48
C GLY A 84 5.59 9.97 0.80
N LEU A 85 4.37 9.47 1.04
CA LEU A 85 3.61 9.72 2.26
C LEU A 85 4.40 9.34 3.51
N TYR A 86 4.93 8.13 3.57
CA TYR A 86 5.68 7.64 4.73
C TYR A 86 6.97 8.41 4.97
N THR A 87 7.69 8.74 3.90
CA THR A 87 8.92 9.54 4.01
C THR A 87 8.65 10.93 4.58
N ILE A 88 7.60 11.59 4.10
CA ILE A 88 7.22 12.93 4.57
C ILE A 88 6.68 12.88 6.01
N ALA A 89 5.85 11.88 6.31
CA ALA A 89 5.32 11.68 7.66
C ALA A 89 6.47 11.50 8.68
N ALA A 90 7.46 10.69 8.36
CA ALA A 90 8.64 10.50 9.20
C ALA A 90 9.41 11.82 9.42
N LYS A 91 9.60 12.62 8.36
CA LYS A 91 10.28 13.92 8.46
C LYS A 91 9.60 14.87 9.44
N PHE A 92 8.27 14.89 9.45
CA PHE A 92 7.47 15.79 10.29
C PHE A 92 7.00 15.14 11.59
N ASN A 93 7.47 13.92 11.89
CA ASN A 93 7.10 13.17 13.09
C ASN A 93 5.58 13.05 13.27
N VAL A 94 4.88 12.74 12.19
CA VAL A 94 3.45 12.46 12.17
C VAL A 94 3.21 11.01 11.79
N LYS A 95 2.09 10.44 12.24
CA LYS A 95 1.72 9.06 11.98
C LYS A 95 1.06 8.95 10.60
N ALA A 96 1.38 7.89 9.85
CA ALA A 96 0.76 7.61 8.57
C ALA A 96 0.58 6.10 8.36
N LEU A 97 -0.52 5.73 7.71
CA LEU A 97 -0.82 4.38 7.24
C LEU A 97 -1.57 4.46 5.93
N ALA A 98 -1.10 3.78 4.91
CA ALA A 98 -1.84 3.55 3.67
C ALA A 98 -2.65 2.26 3.78
N ILE A 99 -3.96 2.38 3.54
CA ILE A 99 -4.92 1.29 3.49
C ILE A 99 -5.44 1.23 2.07
N LEU A 100 -5.24 0.10 1.40
CA LEU A 100 -5.46 -0.03 -0.03
C LEU A 100 -6.52 -1.11 -0.30
N THR A 101 -7.41 -0.85 -1.25
CA THR A 101 -8.31 -1.85 -1.79
C THR A 101 -7.82 -2.26 -3.17
N ILE A 102 -7.63 -3.57 -3.39
CA ILE A 102 -7.21 -4.07 -4.70
C ILE A 102 -8.34 -3.91 -5.70
N SER A 103 -8.14 -3.08 -6.71
CA SER A 103 -9.09 -2.84 -7.79
C SER A 103 -8.96 -3.86 -8.91
N ASP A 104 -7.72 -4.15 -9.30
CA ASP A 104 -7.39 -4.99 -10.44
C ASP A 104 -6.28 -5.98 -10.08
N SER A 105 -6.31 -7.16 -10.68
CA SER A 105 -5.27 -8.15 -10.50
C SER A 105 -4.32 -8.18 -11.71
N LEU A 106 -3.05 -7.86 -11.49
CA LEU A 106 -2.01 -7.98 -12.51
C LEU A 106 -1.73 -9.44 -12.90
N VAL A 107 -2.00 -10.37 -11.96
CA VAL A 107 -1.74 -11.81 -12.17
C VAL A 107 -2.83 -12.44 -13.03
N THR A 108 -4.10 -12.15 -12.74
CA THR A 108 -5.24 -12.79 -13.41
C THR A 108 -5.87 -11.92 -14.51
N GLY A 109 -5.51 -10.65 -14.59
CA GLY A 109 -6.13 -9.68 -15.48
C GLY A 109 -7.58 -9.32 -15.11
N GLN A 110 -8.08 -9.79 -13.95
CA GLN A 110 -9.42 -9.45 -13.48
C GLN A 110 -9.49 -7.99 -13.06
N LYS A 111 -10.53 -7.30 -13.58
CA LYS A 111 -10.85 -5.91 -13.22
C LYS A 111 -12.12 -5.85 -12.40
N SER A 112 -12.18 -4.90 -11.46
CA SER A 112 -13.39 -4.62 -10.70
C SER A 112 -14.44 -3.94 -11.57
N ASN A 113 -15.70 -4.31 -11.39
CA ASN A 113 -16.81 -3.45 -11.84
C ASN A 113 -17.06 -2.32 -10.81
N SER A 114 -17.88 -1.32 -11.17
CA SER A 114 -18.16 -0.16 -10.32
C SER A 114 -18.83 -0.54 -8.99
N ILE A 115 -19.76 -1.48 -9.01
CA ILE A 115 -20.52 -1.92 -7.82
C ILE A 115 -19.60 -2.65 -6.84
N GLU A 116 -18.73 -3.53 -7.33
CA GLU A 116 -17.75 -4.21 -6.50
C GLU A 116 -16.74 -3.24 -5.85
N ARG A 117 -16.35 -2.17 -6.56
CA ARG A 117 -15.49 -1.12 -6.00
C ARG A 117 -16.16 -0.41 -4.85
N GLU A 118 -17.41 0.02 -5.02
CA GLU A 118 -18.17 0.71 -3.96
C GLU A 118 -18.28 -0.13 -2.69
N THR A 119 -18.62 -1.42 -2.82
CA THR A 119 -18.81 -2.31 -1.66
C THR A 119 -17.49 -2.57 -0.92
N THR A 120 -16.40 -2.77 -1.63
CA THR A 120 -15.10 -3.06 -1.01
C THR A 120 -14.46 -1.83 -0.37
N PHE A 121 -14.74 -0.64 -0.92
CA PHE A 121 -14.29 0.62 -0.32
C PHE A 121 -14.90 0.87 1.06
N GLN A 122 -16.12 0.38 1.31
CA GLN A 122 -16.74 0.55 2.61
C GLN A 122 -15.92 -0.07 3.74
N ASP A 123 -15.43 -1.29 3.57
CA ASP A 123 -14.58 -1.96 4.58
C ASP A 123 -13.28 -1.17 4.83
N MET A 124 -12.66 -0.66 3.78
CA MET A 124 -11.45 0.17 3.88
C MET A 124 -11.74 1.48 4.64
N ILE A 125 -12.86 2.13 4.33
CA ILE A 125 -13.30 3.37 5.00
C ILE A 125 -13.59 3.10 6.47
N ASP A 126 -14.27 2.01 6.80
CA ASP A 126 -14.60 1.64 8.17
C ASP A 126 -13.33 1.40 9.00
N ILE A 127 -12.34 0.72 8.45
CA ILE A 127 -11.03 0.57 9.12
C ILE A 127 -10.41 1.96 9.36
N ALA A 128 -10.32 2.80 8.33
CA ALA A 128 -9.68 4.10 8.42
C ALA A 128 -10.33 5.01 9.47
N LEU A 129 -11.67 5.08 9.51
CA LEU A 129 -12.41 5.90 10.45
C LEU A 129 -12.26 5.43 11.91
N ASN A 130 -12.07 4.14 12.13
CA ASN A 130 -11.97 3.58 13.48
C ASN A 130 -10.57 3.59 14.09
N ILE A 131 -9.55 3.92 13.31
CA ILE A 131 -8.16 4.01 13.77
C ILE A 131 -7.64 5.47 13.83
N ALA A 132 -8.36 6.36 13.24
CA ALA A 132 -7.99 7.78 13.18
C ALA A 132 -7.98 8.45 14.56
#